data_d759df56922baabc3926afa5d5ce7c30
#
_entry.id   d759df56922baabc3926afa5d5ce7c30
#
_cell.length_a   1.000
_cell.length_b   1.000
_cell.length_c   1.000
_cell.angle_alpha   90.00
_cell.angle_beta   90.00
_cell.angle_gamma   90.00
#
_symmetry.space_group_name_H-M   'P 1'
#
loop_
_entity.id
_entity.type
_entity.pdbx_description
1 polymer ?
#
loop_
_entity_poly.entity_id
_entity_poly.type
_entity_poly.pdbx_seq_one_letter_code
_entity_poly.pdbx_strand_id
1 'polypeptide(L)'
;DGKQSNASFINDEWKAFSQLAWLDKRTTSGSWRIAKDFAELPAWICKTVGGTSTHWAGASLRFQEHEFQARTLYGDLKGANLLDWPLTLKELEPYYAKAEDKMGVTRTNGIPGLPGNNNFKVMYNGATRLGYKEVHTGNMAINSKPRKGRARCMQLGFCFEGCKSGAKWSTLYTELPEADATGNFELRTQAHVTRIEHDDKGRVNAVIYMDKDGKEQRQKARIVCVAGNSIETPRLLLLSASNM
;
A
#
# COMPACT_ATOMS: atom_id res chain seq x y z
N ASP A 1 -2.24 -14.37 9.13
CA ASP A 1 -1.00 -13.93 9.77
C ASP A 1 0.23 -13.94 8.85
N GLY A 2 0.08 -14.05 7.55
CA GLY A 2 1.15 -13.97 6.55
C GLY A 2 2.18 -15.12 6.57
N LYS A 3 1.97 -16.11 7.42
CA LYS A 3 2.87 -17.27 7.59
C LYS A 3 2.22 -18.60 7.23
N GLN A 4 1.01 -18.57 6.68
CA GLN A 4 0.31 -19.77 6.27
C GLN A 4 0.99 -20.47 5.08
N SER A 5 0.68 -21.73 4.90
CA SER A 5 1.18 -22.52 3.78
C SER A 5 0.69 -21.92 2.45
N ASN A 6 1.60 -21.43 1.64
CA ASN A 6 1.28 -20.70 0.41
C ASN A 6 0.46 -21.52 -0.61
N ALA A 7 0.56 -22.84 -0.60
CA ALA A 7 -0.10 -23.69 -1.61
C ALA A 7 -1.63 -23.75 -1.45
N SER A 8 -2.13 -23.84 -0.20
CA SER A 8 -3.58 -23.79 0.04
C SER A 8 -4.15 -22.40 -0.13
N PHE A 9 -3.37 -21.38 0.18
CA PHE A 9 -3.78 -19.98 0.14
C PHE A 9 -4.03 -19.51 -1.30
N ILE A 10 -3.19 -19.85 -2.26
CA ILE A 10 -3.39 -19.50 -3.68
C ILE A 10 -4.73 -20.00 -4.20
N ASN A 11 -5.06 -21.26 -3.95
CA ASN A 11 -6.31 -21.84 -4.44
C ASN A 11 -7.55 -21.16 -3.84
N ASP A 12 -7.49 -20.83 -2.56
CA ASP A 12 -8.61 -20.21 -1.87
C ASP A 12 -8.75 -18.72 -2.24
N GLU A 13 -7.64 -18.02 -2.42
CA GLU A 13 -7.64 -16.62 -2.78
C GLU A 13 -8.11 -16.39 -4.22
N TRP A 14 -7.61 -17.14 -5.19
CA TRP A 14 -8.10 -17.09 -6.56
C TRP A 14 -9.58 -17.47 -6.68
N LYS A 15 -10.01 -18.46 -5.91
CA LYS A 15 -11.40 -18.88 -5.86
C LYS A 15 -12.30 -17.81 -5.23
N ALA A 16 -11.92 -17.26 -4.10
CA ALA A 16 -12.62 -16.15 -3.45
C ALA A 16 -12.66 -14.92 -4.35
N PHE A 17 -11.57 -14.64 -5.04
CA PHE A 17 -11.41 -13.54 -5.96
C PHE A 17 -12.31 -13.64 -7.18
N SER A 18 -12.32 -14.77 -7.84
CA SER A 18 -13.23 -14.99 -8.98
C SER A 18 -14.70 -14.89 -8.56
N GLN A 19 -15.05 -15.41 -7.39
CA GLN A 19 -16.42 -15.33 -6.87
C GLN A 19 -16.81 -13.90 -6.50
N LEU A 20 -15.95 -13.14 -5.84
CA LEU A 20 -16.23 -11.76 -5.44
C LEU A 20 -16.22 -10.80 -6.64
N ALA A 21 -15.28 -10.97 -7.57
CA ALA A 21 -15.14 -10.09 -8.72
C ALA A 21 -16.16 -10.38 -9.82
N TRP A 22 -16.52 -11.63 -10.04
CA TRP A 22 -17.33 -12.05 -11.20
C TRP A 22 -18.76 -12.47 -10.87
N LEU A 23 -18.96 -13.15 -9.75
CA LEU A 23 -20.23 -13.85 -9.47
C LEU A 23 -21.05 -13.20 -8.36
N ASP A 24 -20.45 -12.40 -7.50
CA ASP A 24 -21.19 -11.78 -6.42
C ASP A 24 -21.89 -10.51 -6.90
N LYS A 25 -23.21 -10.59 -7.01
CA LYS A 25 -24.07 -9.46 -7.38
C LYS A 25 -23.93 -8.25 -6.46
N ARG A 26 -23.49 -8.44 -5.21
CA ARG A 26 -23.25 -7.34 -4.27
C ARG A 26 -22.04 -6.48 -4.66
N THR A 27 -21.08 -7.06 -5.37
CA THR A 27 -19.89 -6.36 -5.86
C THR A 27 -20.00 -5.91 -7.30
N THR A 28 -20.87 -6.53 -8.09
CA THR A 28 -20.98 -6.32 -9.55
C THR A 28 -22.32 -5.73 -10.00
N SER A 29 -23.27 -5.50 -9.10
CA SER A 29 -24.62 -4.98 -9.42
C SER A 29 -24.93 -3.70 -8.65
N GLY A 30 -25.99 -3.01 -9.06
CA GLY A 30 -26.48 -1.78 -8.43
C GLY A 30 -25.84 -0.53 -9.00
N SER A 31 -25.69 0.49 -8.15
CA SER A 31 -25.12 1.80 -8.52
C SER A 31 -23.61 1.77 -8.87
N TRP A 32 -22.97 0.67 -8.65
CA TRP A 32 -21.52 0.46 -8.90
C TRP A 32 -21.25 0.06 -10.36
N ARG A 33 -21.63 0.90 -11.31
CA ARG A 33 -21.38 0.61 -12.75
C ARG A 33 -19.91 0.40 -13.06
N ILE A 34 -19.03 1.21 -12.45
CA ILE A 34 -17.58 1.12 -12.67
C ILE A 34 -17.05 -0.24 -12.18
N ALA A 35 -17.42 -0.67 -10.99
CA ALA A 35 -17.02 -1.98 -10.47
C ALA A 35 -17.55 -3.13 -11.34
N LYS A 36 -18.75 -2.99 -11.93
CA LYS A 36 -19.30 -3.95 -12.85
C LYS A 36 -18.55 -3.98 -14.19
N ASP A 37 -18.20 -2.81 -14.70
CA ASP A 37 -17.49 -2.66 -15.97
C ASP A 37 -16.01 -3.08 -15.85
N PHE A 38 -15.44 -2.99 -14.64
CA PHE A 38 -14.06 -3.38 -14.32
C PHE A 38 -13.99 -4.47 -13.23
N ALA A 39 -14.91 -5.42 -13.27
CA ALA A 39 -14.96 -6.53 -12.30
C ALA A 39 -13.68 -7.37 -12.26
N GLU A 40 -12.84 -7.27 -13.28
CA GLU A 40 -11.53 -7.92 -13.38
C GLU A 40 -10.44 -7.26 -12.53
N LEU A 41 -10.67 -6.04 -12.05
CA LEU A 41 -9.71 -5.25 -11.28
C LEU A 41 -10.25 -4.93 -9.88
N PRO A 42 -10.28 -5.88 -8.97
CA PRO A 42 -10.79 -5.66 -7.62
C PRO A 42 -9.87 -4.73 -6.82
N ALA A 43 -10.48 -3.94 -5.97
CA ALA A 43 -9.77 -3.17 -4.98
C ALA A 43 -9.41 -4.07 -3.79
N TRP A 44 -8.15 -4.41 -3.64
CA TRP A 44 -7.66 -5.19 -2.50
C TRP A 44 -7.42 -4.30 -1.30
N ILE A 45 -8.32 -4.39 -0.34
CA ILE A 45 -8.20 -3.70 0.94
C ILE A 45 -8.12 -4.76 2.04
N CYS A 46 -6.99 -4.81 2.73
CA CYS A 46 -6.77 -5.77 3.81
C CYS A 46 -7.04 -5.14 5.17
N LYS A 47 -7.99 -5.70 5.89
CA LYS A 47 -8.31 -5.35 7.29
C LYS A 47 -7.55 -6.27 8.25
N THR A 48 -6.23 -6.21 8.20
CA THR A 48 -5.35 -7.04 9.02
C THR A 48 -4.22 -6.21 9.63
N VAL A 49 -3.56 -6.73 10.65
CA VAL A 49 -2.36 -6.11 11.21
C VAL A 49 -1.27 -6.10 10.14
N GLY A 50 -0.71 -4.91 9.88
CA GLY A 50 0.18 -4.67 8.75
C GLY A 50 -0.52 -4.17 7.48
N GLY A 51 -1.86 -4.21 7.46
CA GLY A 51 -2.68 -3.70 6.36
C GLY A 51 -2.32 -4.32 5.00
N THR A 52 -2.57 -3.61 3.93
CA THR A 52 -2.30 -4.05 2.55
C THR A 52 -0.81 -4.35 2.27
N SER A 53 0.12 -3.85 3.10
CA SER A 53 1.54 -4.17 2.96
C SER A 53 1.86 -5.66 3.19
N THR A 54 0.95 -6.44 3.79
CA THR A 54 1.09 -7.90 3.89
C THR A 54 0.85 -8.59 2.55
N HIS A 55 0.02 -8.02 1.68
CA HIS A 55 -0.41 -8.60 0.41
C HIS A 55 0.15 -7.90 -0.85
N TRP A 56 0.85 -6.77 -0.73
CA TRP A 56 1.40 -6.10 -1.89
C TRP A 56 2.62 -6.84 -2.48
N ALA A 57 2.96 -6.54 -3.73
CA ALA A 57 4.11 -7.15 -4.41
C ALA A 57 5.45 -6.50 -4.06
N GLY A 58 5.45 -5.37 -3.35
CA GLY A 58 6.65 -4.64 -2.99
C GLY A 58 7.20 -3.71 -4.08
N ALA A 59 6.46 -3.47 -5.16
CA ALA A 59 6.88 -2.53 -6.20
C ALA A 59 6.97 -1.11 -5.62
N SER A 60 8.12 -0.46 -5.77
CA SER A 60 8.44 0.80 -5.10
C SER A 60 9.12 1.76 -6.06
N LEU A 61 8.37 2.20 -7.07
CA LEU A 61 8.82 3.16 -8.05
C LEU A 61 8.54 4.58 -7.55
N ARG A 62 9.44 5.52 -7.87
CA ARG A 62 9.20 6.94 -7.63
C ARG A 62 8.35 7.53 -8.73
N PHE A 63 7.60 8.56 -8.41
CA PHE A 63 6.99 9.40 -9.43
C PHE A 63 8.07 10.08 -10.28
N GLN A 64 7.76 10.29 -11.54
CA GLN A 64 8.61 11.03 -12.47
C GLN A 64 8.29 12.53 -12.41
N GLU A 65 9.21 13.38 -12.86
CA GLU A 65 9.04 14.84 -12.85
C GLU A 65 7.71 15.30 -13.49
N HIS A 66 7.36 14.69 -14.63
CA HIS A 66 6.14 15.03 -15.38
C HIS A 66 4.83 14.72 -14.61
N GLU A 67 4.84 13.80 -13.65
CA GLU A 67 3.66 13.44 -12.86
C GLU A 67 3.31 14.54 -11.85
N PHE A 68 4.27 15.39 -11.48
CA PHE A 68 4.03 16.54 -10.61
C PHE A 68 3.45 17.76 -11.34
N GLN A 69 3.52 17.80 -12.65
CA GLN A 69 3.15 18.92 -13.49
C GLN A 69 2.08 18.56 -14.54
N ALA A 70 1.12 17.73 -14.13
CA ALA A 70 0.15 17.16 -15.05
C ALA A 70 -0.69 18.23 -15.77
N ARG A 71 -1.16 19.26 -15.06
CA ARG A 71 -1.91 20.36 -15.68
C ARG A 71 -1.03 21.20 -16.60
N THR A 72 0.16 21.57 -16.16
CA THR A 72 1.11 22.34 -16.98
C THR A 72 1.45 21.62 -18.28
N LEU A 73 1.62 20.30 -18.25
CA LEU A 73 2.04 19.51 -19.42
C LEU A 73 0.88 19.15 -20.35
N TYR A 74 -0.28 18.81 -19.81
CA TYR A 74 -1.40 18.28 -20.58
C TYR A 74 -2.52 19.31 -20.80
N GLY A 75 -2.45 20.47 -20.14
CA GLY A 75 -3.46 21.52 -20.23
C GLY A 75 -4.80 21.16 -19.61
N ASP A 76 -5.82 21.90 -19.95
CA ASP A 76 -7.19 21.65 -19.48
C ASP A 76 -7.86 20.61 -20.38
N LEU A 77 -8.02 19.41 -19.86
CA LEU A 77 -8.70 18.31 -20.53
C LEU A 77 -10.18 18.29 -20.15
N LYS A 78 -11.07 18.24 -21.15
CA LYS A 78 -12.52 18.17 -20.92
C LYS A 78 -12.87 16.91 -20.14
N GLY A 79 -13.52 17.10 -18.99
CA GLY A 79 -13.95 16.00 -18.13
C GLY A 79 -12.88 15.48 -17.14
N ALA A 80 -11.70 16.11 -17.11
CA ALA A 80 -10.65 15.84 -16.14
C ALA A 80 -10.37 17.09 -15.30
N ASN A 81 -10.10 16.90 -14.02
CA ASN A 81 -9.65 17.96 -13.11
C ASN A 81 -8.16 17.75 -12.79
N LEU A 82 -7.31 18.08 -13.75
CA LEU A 82 -5.86 18.00 -13.58
C LEU A 82 -5.37 19.20 -12.77
N LEU A 83 -4.52 18.92 -11.80
CA LEU A 83 -3.79 19.93 -11.03
C LEU A 83 -2.31 19.58 -11.02
N ASP A 84 -1.47 20.58 -10.91
CA ASP A 84 -0.07 20.39 -10.56
C ASP A 84 0.04 20.18 -9.04
N TRP A 85 0.97 19.35 -8.63
CA TRP A 85 1.26 19.19 -7.22
C TRP A 85 1.93 20.45 -6.66
N PRO A 86 1.62 20.87 -5.43
CA PRO A 86 2.21 22.05 -4.80
C PRO A 86 3.66 21.81 -4.33
N LEU A 87 4.35 20.85 -4.90
CA LEU A 87 5.72 20.45 -4.59
C LEU A 87 6.36 19.75 -5.79
N THR A 88 7.68 19.67 -5.79
CA THR A 88 8.49 19.13 -6.87
C THR A 88 9.11 17.78 -6.49
N LEU A 89 9.54 17.01 -7.49
CA LEU A 89 10.32 15.79 -7.26
C LEU A 89 11.59 16.10 -6.45
N LYS A 90 12.27 17.21 -6.73
CA LYS A 90 13.49 17.63 -6.02
C LYS A 90 13.26 17.85 -4.52
N GLU A 91 12.13 18.44 -4.15
CA GLU A 91 11.76 18.63 -2.74
C GLU A 91 11.45 17.30 -2.05
N LEU A 92 10.91 16.30 -2.78
CA LEU A 92 10.62 14.96 -2.25
C LEU A 92 11.84 14.03 -2.22
N GLU A 93 12.89 14.32 -2.97
CA GLU A 93 14.09 13.44 -3.09
C GLU A 93 14.64 12.93 -1.74
N PRO A 94 14.87 13.78 -0.71
CA PRO A 94 15.37 13.29 0.58
C PRO A 94 14.38 12.37 1.30
N TYR A 95 13.09 12.56 1.11
CA TYR A 95 12.05 11.73 1.72
C TYR A 95 11.91 10.39 1.01
N TYR A 96 12.02 10.37 -0.33
CA TYR A 96 12.13 9.13 -1.09
C TYR A 96 13.32 8.30 -0.64
N ALA A 97 14.52 8.90 -0.59
CA ALA A 97 15.72 8.21 -0.16
C ALA A 97 15.59 7.63 1.25
N LYS A 98 14.99 8.38 2.18
CA LYS A 98 14.72 7.94 3.55
C LYS A 98 13.72 6.77 3.60
N ALA A 99 12.62 6.85 2.86
CA ALA A 99 11.62 5.79 2.80
C ALA A 99 12.17 4.51 2.15
N GLU A 100 12.90 4.65 1.05
CA GLU A 100 13.55 3.55 0.36
C GLU A 100 14.60 2.84 1.23
N ASP A 101 15.41 3.60 2.01
CA ASP A 101 16.30 3.00 2.98
C ASP A 101 15.54 2.26 4.08
N LYS A 102 14.50 2.86 4.63
CA LYS A 102 13.67 2.24 5.68
C LYS A 102 13.07 0.91 5.18
N MET A 103 12.48 0.90 4.01
CA MET A 103 11.84 -0.27 3.41
C MET A 103 12.85 -1.30 2.86
N GLY A 104 14.06 -0.88 2.53
CA GLY A 104 15.06 -1.72 1.87
C GLY A 104 14.77 -1.88 0.38
N VAL A 105 14.44 -0.78 -0.29
CA VAL A 105 14.14 -0.80 -1.73
C VAL A 105 15.38 -1.11 -2.54
N THR A 106 15.31 -2.13 -3.39
CA THR A 106 16.41 -2.53 -4.25
C THR A 106 16.75 -1.47 -5.29
N ARG A 107 18.03 -1.39 -5.69
CA ARG A 107 18.60 -0.40 -6.63
C ARG A 107 18.60 1.03 -6.12
N THR A 108 18.37 1.23 -4.83
CA THR A 108 18.47 2.51 -4.15
C THR A 108 19.43 2.37 -2.96
N ASN A 109 20.02 3.46 -2.49
CA ASN A 109 20.90 3.48 -1.30
C ASN A 109 21.98 2.37 -1.28
N GLY A 110 22.52 2.00 -2.44
CA GLY A 110 23.53 0.94 -2.56
C GLY A 110 22.99 -0.50 -2.39
N ILE A 111 21.68 -0.67 -2.31
CA ILE A 111 21.04 -2.00 -2.21
C ILE A 111 20.98 -2.62 -3.60
N PRO A 112 21.56 -3.81 -3.84
CA PRO A 112 21.56 -4.42 -5.16
C PRO A 112 20.16 -4.85 -5.60
N GLY A 113 19.92 -4.89 -6.92
CA GLY A 113 18.69 -5.41 -7.51
C GLY A 113 18.44 -6.88 -7.18
N LEU A 114 17.20 -7.29 -7.27
CA LEU A 114 16.84 -8.71 -7.24
C LEU A 114 17.35 -9.39 -8.52
N PRO A 115 17.77 -10.65 -8.46
CA PRO A 115 18.13 -11.39 -9.67
C PRO A 115 16.89 -11.58 -10.56
N GLY A 116 17.09 -11.41 -11.86
CA GLY A 116 16.03 -11.64 -12.86
C GLY A 116 15.71 -13.12 -13.04
N ASN A 117 14.43 -13.42 -13.15
CA ASN A 117 13.97 -14.74 -13.55
C ASN A 117 14.18 -14.99 -15.07
N ASN A 118 13.79 -16.15 -15.60
CA ASN A 118 13.99 -16.47 -17.00
C ASN A 118 13.22 -15.54 -17.95
N ASN A 119 12.01 -15.12 -17.59
CA ASN A 119 11.25 -14.14 -18.38
C ASN A 119 11.99 -12.81 -18.49
N PHE A 120 12.53 -12.33 -17.37
CA PHE A 120 13.36 -11.13 -17.38
C PHE A 120 14.59 -11.30 -18.28
N LYS A 121 15.27 -12.44 -18.25
CA LYS A 121 16.47 -12.67 -19.08
C LYS A 121 16.14 -12.63 -20.57
N VAL A 122 14.98 -13.16 -20.97
CA VAL A 122 14.51 -13.07 -22.36
C VAL A 122 14.23 -11.62 -22.75
N MET A 123 13.50 -10.88 -21.89
CA MET A 123 13.22 -9.46 -22.12
C MET A 123 14.49 -8.63 -22.15
N TYR A 124 15.43 -8.87 -21.24
CA TYR A 124 16.74 -8.21 -21.20
C TYR A 124 17.49 -8.38 -22.52
N ASN A 125 17.59 -9.61 -23.02
CA ASN A 125 18.27 -9.90 -24.26
C ASN A 125 17.59 -9.23 -25.47
N GLY A 126 16.26 -9.24 -25.53
CA GLY A 126 15.53 -8.54 -26.60
C GLY A 126 15.72 -7.03 -26.55
N ALA A 127 15.56 -6.44 -25.37
CA ALA A 127 15.70 -4.99 -25.18
C ALA A 127 17.12 -4.50 -25.48
N THR A 128 18.15 -5.20 -25.01
CA THR A 128 19.55 -4.83 -25.30
C THR A 128 19.89 -4.93 -26.79
N ARG A 129 19.36 -5.91 -27.50
CA ARG A 129 19.49 -6.01 -28.97
C ARG A 129 18.85 -4.85 -29.71
N LEU A 130 17.77 -4.30 -29.16
CA LEU A 130 17.11 -3.09 -29.69
C LEU A 130 17.79 -1.80 -29.27
N GLY A 131 18.90 -1.86 -28.54
CA GLY A 131 19.69 -0.70 -28.17
C GLY A 131 19.27 -0.01 -26.86
N TYR A 132 18.35 -0.58 -26.08
CA TYR A 132 18.01 -0.06 -24.76
C TYR A 132 19.21 -0.22 -23.82
N LYS A 133 19.61 0.87 -23.17
CA LYS A 133 20.78 0.91 -22.28
C LYS A 133 20.44 0.59 -20.84
N GLU A 134 19.26 1.04 -20.38
CA GLU A 134 18.78 0.92 -19.00
C GLU A 134 17.75 -0.21 -18.90
N VAL A 135 18.25 -1.46 -18.85
CA VAL A 135 17.40 -2.65 -18.70
C VAL A 135 17.74 -3.36 -17.40
N HIS A 136 16.83 -3.37 -16.46
CA HIS A 136 17.08 -3.95 -15.15
C HIS A 136 15.79 -4.42 -14.46
N THR A 137 15.93 -5.23 -13.41
CA THR A 137 14.80 -5.59 -12.54
C THR A 137 14.30 -4.35 -11.79
N GLY A 138 13.00 -4.27 -11.55
CA GLY A 138 12.37 -3.11 -10.90
C GLY A 138 12.85 -2.86 -9.48
N ASN A 139 12.59 -1.64 -9.00
CA ASN A 139 12.82 -1.27 -7.61
C ASN A 139 11.75 -1.91 -6.74
N MET A 140 12.17 -2.75 -5.81
CA MET A 140 11.27 -3.55 -4.99
C MET A 140 11.62 -3.39 -3.52
N ALA A 141 10.63 -3.16 -2.67
CA ALA A 141 10.79 -3.20 -1.20
C ALA A 141 10.94 -4.65 -0.70
N ILE A 142 11.90 -5.35 -1.26
CA ILE A 142 12.19 -6.76 -0.98
C ILE A 142 13.69 -6.94 -0.82
N ASN A 143 14.14 -7.45 0.30
CA ASN A 143 15.55 -7.61 0.58
C ASN A 143 16.24 -8.51 -0.47
N SER A 144 17.16 -7.98 -1.23
CA SER A 144 18.06 -8.76 -2.12
C SER A 144 19.23 -9.38 -1.34
N LYS A 145 19.55 -8.84 -0.17
CA LYS A 145 20.51 -9.35 0.83
C LYS A 145 19.81 -9.33 2.20
N PRO A 146 20.26 -10.13 3.19
CA PRO A 146 19.78 -9.99 4.55
C PRO A 146 19.97 -8.57 5.07
N ARG A 147 18.94 -7.99 5.71
CA ARG A 147 18.95 -6.60 6.17
C ARG A 147 18.01 -6.39 7.35
N LYS A 148 18.49 -5.68 8.38
CA LYS A 148 17.70 -5.33 9.57
C LYS A 148 16.93 -6.54 10.14
N GLY A 149 17.62 -7.66 10.36
CA GLY A 149 17.05 -8.89 10.91
C GLY A 149 16.16 -9.70 9.97
N ARG A 150 15.86 -9.21 8.77
CA ARG A 150 15.05 -9.91 7.77
C ARG A 150 15.92 -10.65 6.76
N ALA A 151 15.45 -11.84 6.35
CA ALA A 151 16.14 -12.65 5.35
C ALA A 151 16.16 -11.99 3.96
N ARG A 152 16.98 -12.50 3.06
CA ARG A 152 16.91 -12.20 1.63
C ARG A 152 15.71 -12.88 0.97
N CYS A 153 15.28 -12.37 -0.19
CA CYS A 153 14.29 -13.01 -1.03
C CYS A 153 14.77 -14.39 -1.51
N MET A 154 13.92 -15.37 -1.34
CA MET A 154 14.14 -16.75 -1.81
C MET A 154 13.48 -17.02 -3.17
N GLN A 155 12.87 -15.99 -3.78
CA GLN A 155 12.18 -16.06 -5.09
C GLN A 155 11.10 -17.13 -5.17
N LEU A 156 10.32 -17.30 -4.12
CA LEU A 156 9.24 -18.28 -4.05
C LEU A 156 8.00 -17.90 -4.90
N GLY A 157 7.89 -16.63 -5.30
CA GLY A 157 6.81 -16.16 -6.16
C GLY A 157 5.48 -15.83 -5.44
N PHE A 158 5.42 -15.90 -4.12
CA PHE A 158 4.20 -15.75 -3.32
C PHE A 158 4.11 -14.40 -2.59
N CYS A 159 4.47 -13.31 -3.26
CA CYS A 159 4.49 -11.99 -2.61
C CYS A 159 3.10 -11.50 -2.19
N PHE A 160 2.06 -11.84 -2.94
CA PHE A 160 0.68 -11.44 -2.66
C PHE A 160 0.06 -12.20 -1.49
N GLU A 161 0.53 -13.42 -1.22
CA GLU A 161 0.02 -14.28 -0.15
C GLU A 161 0.81 -14.11 1.16
N GLY A 162 1.62 -13.07 1.25
CA GLY A 162 2.54 -12.83 2.34
C GLY A 162 3.97 -13.24 2.00
N CYS A 163 4.89 -12.99 2.91
CA CYS A 163 6.29 -13.31 2.70
C CYS A 163 6.82 -14.20 3.84
N LYS A 164 6.87 -15.50 3.63
CA LYS A 164 7.30 -16.45 4.64
C LYS A 164 8.69 -16.17 5.21
N SER A 165 9.60 -15.67 4.39
CA SER A 165 10.97 -15.32 4.81
C SER A 165 11.08 -13.92 5.44
N GLY A 166 10.01 -13.09 5.41
CA GLY A 166 10.06 -11.71 5.85
C GLY A 166 10.91 -10.79 4.98
N ALA A 167 11.37 -11.26 3.80
CA ALA A 167 12.22 -10.47 2.90
C ALA A 167 11.49 -9.25 2.32
N LYS A 168 10.20 -9.41 1.98
CA LYS A 168 9.34 -8.31 1.54
C LYS A 168 9.03 -7.41 2.73
N TRP A 169 9.16 -6.10 2.53
CA TRP A 169 8.78 -5.13 3.54
C TRP A 169 7.26 -5.17 3.81
N SER A 170 6.93 -5.12 5.08
CA SER A 170 5.59 -4.92 5.60
C SER A 170 5.72 -4.29 6.97
N THR A 171 4.82 -3.41 7.34
CA THR A 171 4.77 -2.84 8.70
C THR A 171 4.67 -3.91 9.77
N LEU A 172 4.08 -5.08 9.43
CA LEU A 172 4.00 -6.25 10.32
C LEU A 172 5.37 -6.76 10.76
N TYR A 173 6.39 -6.67 9.88
CA TYR A 173 7.73 -7.22 10.14
C TYR A 173 8.76 -6.17 10.53
N THR A 174 8.40 -4.91 10.46
CA THR A 174 9.33 -3.77 10.61
C THR A 174 8.82 -2.76 11.63
N GLU A 175 7.96 -1.84 11.25
CA GLU A 175 7.55 -0.71 12.09
C GLU A 175 6.79 -1.13 13.34
N LEU A 176 5.92 -2.14 13.26
CA LEU A 176 5.14 -2.57 14.43
C LEU A 176 6.04 -3.18 15.52
N PRO A 177 6.96 -4.12 15.23
CA PRO A 177 7.90 -4.60 16.24
C PRO A 177 8.85 -3.50 16.77
N GLU A 178 9.29 -2.57 15.91
CA GLU A 178 10.11 -1.44 16.34
C GLU A 178 9.33 -0.50 17.29
N ALA A 179 8.07 -0.22 17.00
CA ALA A 179 7.21 0.60 17.84
C ALA A 179 6.93 -0.08 19.20
N ASP A 180 6.63 -1.37 19.17
CA ASP A 180 6.37 -2.18 20.37
C ASP A 180 7.58 -2.18 21.32
N ALA A 181 8.78 -2.32 20.76
CA ALA A 181 10.03 -2.28 21.52
C ALA A 181 10.28 -0.94 22.26
N THR A 182 9.59 0.13 21.89
CA THR A 182 9.70 1.43 22.59
C THR A 182 8.98 1.47 23.93
N GLY A 183 8.03 0.57 24.18
CA GLY A 183 7.15 0.58 25.33
C GLY A 183 6.10 1.74 25.32
N ASN A 184 6.04 2.53 24.24
CA ASN A 184 5.12 3.68 24.08
C ASN A 184 4.07 3.44 23.00
N PHE A 185 3.83 2.19 22.65
CA PHE A 185 2.94 1.79 21.57
C PHE A 185 1.82 0.90 22.09
N GLU A 186 0.61 1.12 21.59
CA GLU A 186 -0.54 0.25 21.84
C GLU A 186 -1.21 -0.09 20.50
N LEU A 187 -1.29 -1.37 20.17
CA LEU A 187 -2.02 -1.87 19.02
C LEU A 187 -3.41 -2.35 19.44
N ARG A 188 -4.46 -1.67 18.94
CA ARG A 188 -5.84 -2.13 19.12
C ARG A 188 -6.35 -2.77 17.85
N THR A 189 -6.54 -4.07 17.91
CA THR A 189 -7.19 -4.85 16.85
C THR A 189 -8.69 -4.90 17.07
N GLN A 190 -9.46 -5.27 16.04
CA GLN A 190 -10.93 -5.32 16.09
C GLN A 190 -11.55 -4.00 16.58
N ALA A 191 -10.91 -2.89 16.22
CA ALA A 191 -11.33 -1.53 16.53
C ALA A 191 -11.61 -0.79 15.21
N HIS A 192 -12.87 -0.66 14.86
CA HIS A 192 -13.29 -0.01 13.62
C HIS A 192 -13.61 1.46 13.87
N VAL A 193 -12.74 2.36 13.41
CA VAL A 193 -12.93 3.80 13.55
C VAL A 193 -14.09 4.26 12.66
N THR A 194 -15.08 4.90 13.27
CA THR A 194 -16.31 5.35 12.60
C THR A 194 -16.36 6.87 12.42
N ARG A 195 -15.71 7.62 13.30
CA ARG A 195 -15.75 9.09 13.27
C ARG A 195 -14.50 9.68 13.95
N ILE A 196 -14.07 10.83 13.45
CA ILE A 196 -13.10 11.71 14.11
C ILE A 196 -13.87 12.86 14.74
N GLU A 197 -13.62 13.14 16.00
CA GLU A 197 -14.24 14.26 16.73
C GLU A 197 -13.30 15.46 16.76
N HIS A 198 -13.88 16.65 16.76
CA HIS A 198 -13.21 17.92 16.93
C HIS A 198 -13.96 18.80 17.95
N ASP A 199 -13.28 19.80 18.47
CA ASP A 199 -13.88 20.84 19.33
C ASP A 199 -14.58 21.92 18.49
N ASP A 200 -15.17 22.89 19.17
CA ASP A 200 -15.87 24.03 18.53
C ASP A 200 -14.94 24.96 17.71
N LYS A 201 -13.63 24.74 17.79
CA LYS A 201 -12.61 25.45 17.01
C LYS A 201 -12.07 24.62 15.85
N GLY A 202 -12.68 23.47 15.58
CA GLY A 202 -12.26 22.55 14.53
C GLY A 202 -11.01 21.74 14.83
N ARG A 203 -10.51 21.73 16.08
CA ARG A 203 -9.33 20.95 16.46
C ARG A 203 -9.73 19.53 16.81
N VAL A 204 -9.11 18.57 16.18
CA VAL A 204 -9.30 17.15 16.49
C VAL A 204 -8.95 16.89 17.95
N ASN A 205 -9.81 16.15 18.66
CA ASN A 205 -9.64 15.83 20.08
C ASN A 205 -9.84 14.36 20.42
N ALA A 206 -10.50 13.58 19.55
CA ALA A 206 -10.74 12.15 19.77
C ALA A 206 -11.05 11.41 18.47
N VAL A 207 -10.98 10.09 18.54
CA VAL A 207 -11.58 9.18 17.56
C VAL A 207 -12.64 8.33 18.24
N ILE A 208 -13.71 8.04 17.51
CA ILE A 208 -14.76 7.11 17.90
C ILE A 208 -14.59 5.82 17.12
N TYR A 209 -14.65 4.69 17.80
CA TYR A 209 -14.54 3.39 17.16
C TYR A 209 -15.48 2.37 17.78
N MET A 210 -15.87 1.39 16.99
CA MET A 210 -16.58 0.21 17.47
C MET A 210 -15.58 -0.86 17.85
N ASP A 211 -15.70 -1.40 19.07
CA ASP A 211 -14.87 -2.51 19.53
C ASP A 211 -15.36 -3.88 19.00
N LYS A 212 -14.69 -4.95 19.40
CA LYS A 212 -15.04 -6.32 19.01
C LYS A 212 -16.46 -6.76 19.39
N ASP A 213 -17.04 -6.14 20.42
CA ASP A 213 -18.39 -6.44 20.94
C ASP A 213 -19.44 -5.51 20.34
N GLY A 214 -19.08 -4.67 19.37
CA GLY A 214 -19.96 -3.71 18.72
C GLY A 214 -20.31 -2.50 19.60
N LYS A 215 -19.57 -2.26 20.67
CA LYS A 215 -19.76 -1.10 21.55
C LYS A 215 -18.96 0.10 21.05
N GLU A 216 -19.56 1.26 21.08
CA GLU A 216 -18.89 2.49 20.76
C GLU A 216 -17.90 2.86 21.89
N GLN A 217 -16.69 3.16 21.49
CA GLN A 217 -15.59 3.58 22.34
C GLN A 217 -15.05 4.93 21.88
N ARG A 218 -14.51 5.72 22.81
CA ARG A 218 -13.93 7.03 22.53
C ARG A 218 -12.48 7.09 23.01
N GLN A 219 -11.55 7.30 22.07
CA GLN A 219 -10.13 7.50 22.36
C GLN A 219 -9.76 8.97 22.17
N LYS A 220 -9.37 9.64 23.23
CA LYS A 220 -8.80 10.99 23.16
C LYS A 220 -7.43 10.99 22.49
N ALA A 221 -7.18 11.96 21.63
CA ALA A 221 -5.90 12.15 20.97
C ALA A 221 -5.63 13.64 20.72
N ARG A 222 -4.38 14.07 20.80
CA ARG A 222 -3.94 15.42 20.43
C ARG A 222 -3.67 15.54 18.93
N ILE A 223 -3.30 14.43 18.30
CA ILE A 223 -3.03 14.32 16.88
C ILE A 223 -3.64 13.01 16.39
N VAL A 224 -4.30 13.04 15.26
CA VAL A 224 -4.85 11.87 14.59
C VAL A 224 -4.26 11.77 13.19
N CYS A 225 -3.54 10.68 12.90
CA CYS A 225 -3.05 10.36 11.57
C CYS A 225 -4.05 9.43 10.88
N VAL A 226 -4.66 9.90 9.81
CA VAL A 226 -5.61 9.10 9.01
C VAL A 226 -4.86 8.44 7.86
N ALA A 227 -4.67 7.13 7.95
CA ALA A 227 -3.89 6.35 6.99
C ALA A 227 -4.67 5.10 6.53
N GLY A 228 -5.96 5.27 6.25
CA GLY A 228 -6.89 4.18 5.89
C GLY A 228 -6.88 3.78 4.42
N ASN A 229 -6.01 4.32 3.59
CA ASN A 229 -5.91 4.21 2.12
C ASN A 229 -6.75 5.25 1.35
N SER A 230 -6.62 5.21 0.02
CA SER A 230 -7.27 6.21 -0.89
C SER A 230 -8.80 6.16 -0.92
N ILE A 231 -9.41 5.10 -0.42
CA ILE A 231 -10.88 4.92 -0.36
C ILE A 231 -11.38 5.19 1.05
N GLU A 232 -10.82 4.53 2.06
CA GLU A 232 -11.33 4.59 3.43
C GLU A 232 -10.97 5.92 4.12
N THR A 233 -9.86 6.57 3.77
CA THR A 233 -9.51 7.89 4.32
C THR A 233 -10.55 8.96 3.94
N PRO A 234 -10.89 9.19 2.65
CA PRO A 234 -11.95 10.13 2.29
C PRO A 234 -13.31 9.75 2.89
N ARG A 235 -13.64 8.46 2.92
CA ARG A 235 -14.90 7.99 3.53
C ARG A 235 -14.98 8.38 5.00
N LEU A 236 -13.93 8.13 5.79
CA LEU A 236 -13.89 8.48 7.20
C LEU A 236 -13.98 10.00 7.42
N LEU A 237 -13.28 10.78 6.60
CA LEU A 237 -13.34 12.24 6.67
C LEU A 237 -14.74 12.78 6.36
N LEU A 238 -15.42 12.24 5.33
CA LEU A 238 -16.80 12.61 5.00
C LEU A 238 -17.78 12.24 6.13
N LEU A 239 -17.62 11.07 6.74
CA LEU A 239 -18.43 10.65 7.91
C LEU A 239 -18.16 11.49 9.16
N SER A 240 -17.02 12.16 9.22
CA SER A 240 -16.61 13.02 10.34
C SER A 240 -16.93 14.49 10.07
N ALA A 241 -17.48 14.83 8.91
CA ALA A 241 -17.83 16.20 8.55
C ALA A 241 -18.87 16.77 9.53
N SER A 242 -18.73 18.07 9.83
CA SER A 242 -19.65 18.85 10.63
C SER A 242 -20.11 20.08 9.84
N ASN A 243 -21.15 20.75 10.36
CA ASN A 243 -21.67 21.98 9.78
C ASN A 243 -20.87 23.24 10.17
N MET A 244 -19.59 23.07 10.53
CA MET A 244 -18.69 24.19 10.80
C MET A 244 -18.01 24.70 9.56
#